data_220c6819c2c80f4bf7bf27078def6599
#
_entry.id   220c6819c2c80f4bf7bf27078def6599
#
_cell.length_a   1.000
_cell.length_b   1.000
_cell.length_c   1.000
_cell.angle_alpha   90.00
_cell.angle_beta   90.00
_cell.angle_gamma   90.00
#
_symmetry.space_group_name_H-M   'P 1'
#
loop_
_entity.id
_entity.type
_entity.pdbx_description
1 polymer ?
#
loop_
_entity_poly.entity_id
_entity_poly.type
_entity_poly.pdbx_seq_one_letter_code
_entity_poly.pdbx_strand_id
1 'polypeptide(L)'
;MSKKILIIDDEDDIIIFLETLFRSAGYDTITARNGIEALEVARNEKPDLMTLDLQMPRNTGTDFYRKASRETDLKDVPVIVISGVPGRHLAVPKPAAVFEKPIDRDKLLATVQQLIG
;
A
#
# COMPACT_ATOMS: atom_id res chain seq x y z
N MET A 1 12.76 -14.46 8.60
CA MET A 1 11.29 -14.38 8.46
C MET A 1 10.94 -13.40 7.35
N SER A 2 9.91 -13.73 6.61
CA SER A 2 9.50 -12.90 5.48
C SER A 2 8.83 -11.62 5.95
N LYS A 3 9.11 -10.52 5.27
CA LYS A 3 8.39 -9.27 5.47
C LYS A 3 7.01 -9.37 4.82
N LYS A 4 6.03 -8.72 5.40
CA LYS A 4 4.63 -8.77 4.96
C LYS A 4 4.20 -7.44 4.38
N ILE A 5 3.59 -7.48 3.20
CA ILE A 5 3.10 -6.29 2.50
C ILE A 5 1.58 -6.36 2.38
N LEU A 6 0.89 -5.31 2.85
CA LEU A 6 -0.54 -5.16 2.66
C LEU A 6 -0.80 -4.37 1.38
N ILE A 7 -1.53 -4.98 0.47
CA ILE A 7 -1.91 -4.37 -0.82
C ILE A 7 -3.34 -3.88 -0.71
N ILE A 8 -3.54 -2.57 -0.84
CA ILE A 8 -4.85 -1.93 -0.72
C ILE A 8 -5.25 -1.35 -2.07
N ASP A 9 -6.15 -2.04 -2.76
CA ASP A 9 -6.61 -1.66 -4.10
C ASP A 9 -7.95 -2.35 -4.36
N ASP A 10 -8.85 -1.72 -5.11
CA ASP A 10 -10.14 -2.33 -5.46
C ASP A 10 -10.14 -3.01 -6.82
N GLU A 11 -9.05 -2.93 -7.57
CA GLU A 11 -8.93 -3.56 -8.88
C GLU A 11 -8.22 -4.91 -8.79
N ASP A 12 -8.90 -5.97 -9.19
CA ASP A 12 -8.36 -7.34 -9.15
C ASP A 12 -7.04 -7.48 -9.91
N ASP A 13 -6.95 -6.88 -11.09
CA ASP A 13 -5.76 -6.98 -11.93
C ASP A 13 -4.53 -6.39 -11.25
N ILE A 14 -4.69 -5.27 -10.57
CA ILE A 14 -3.60 -4.63 -9.83
C ILE A 14 -3.19 -5.48 -8.63
N ILE A 15 -4.16 -6.00 -7.90
CA ILE A 15 -3.90 -6.88 -6.75
C ILE A 15 -3.08 -8.09 -7.20
N ILE A 16 -3.52 -8.78 -8.27
CA ILE A 16 -2.82 -9.96 -8.79
C ILE A 16 -1.40 -9.59 -9.24
N PHE A 17 -1.25 -8.48 -9.95
CA PHE A 17 0.05 -8.00 -10.39
C PHE A 17 1.00 -7.77 -9.20
N LEU A 18 0.55 -7.05 -8.20
CA LEU A 18 1.38 -6.73 -7.03
C LEU A 18 1.67 -7.96 -6.17
N GLU A 19 0.68 -8.83 -5.97
CA GLU A 19 0.91 -10.08 -5.24
C GLU A 19 1.96 -10.94 -5.93
N THR A 20 1.85 -11.11 -7.24
CA THR A 20 2.80 -11.90 -8.01
C THR A 20 4.20 -11.30 -7.91
N LEU A 21 4.30 -9.99 -8.08
CA LEU A 21 5.57 -9.27 -8.01
C LEU A 21 6.24 -9.43 -6.64
N PHE A 22 5.50 -9.15 -5.57
CA PHE A 22 6.07 -9.18 -4.22
C PHE A 22 6.39 -10.59 -3.76
N ARG A 23 5.52 -11.55 -4.04
CA ARG A 23 5.79 -12.95 -3.68
C ARG A 23 7.00 -13.51 -4.41
N SER A 24 7.19 -13.16 -5.68
CA SER A 24 8.36 -13.58 -6.44
C SER A 24 9.65 -13.02 -5.87
N ALA A 25 9.59 -11.91 -5.15
CA ALA A 25 10.73 -11.29 -4.48
C ALA A 25 10.92 -11.77 -3.04
N GLY A 26 10.09 -12.70 -2.56
CA GLY A 26 10.24 -13.30 -1.23
C GLY A 26 9.40 -12.66 -0.13
N TYR A 27 8.48 -11.76 -0.47
CA TYR A 27 7.60 -11.14 0.51
C TYR A 27 6.29 -11.91 0.68
N ASP A 28 5.74 -11.89 1.89
CA ASP A 28 4.38 -12.33 2.12
C ASP A 28 3.42 -11.20 1.77
N THR A 29 2.23 -11.53 1.30
CA THR A 29 1.24 -10.52 0.91
C THR A 29 -0.10 -10.78 1.56
N ILE A 30 -0.78 -9.71 1.91
CA ILE A 30 -2.19 -9.70 2.30
C ILE A 30 -2.87 -8.58 1.53
N THR A 31 -4.17 -8.67 1.36
CA THR A 31 -4.90 -7.73 0.51
C THR A 31 -6.12 -7.16 1.22
N ALA A 32 -6.50 -5.95 0.80
CA ALA A 32 -7.76 -5.32 1.21
C ALA A 32 -8.28 -4.52 0.02
N ARG A 33 -9.60 -4.45 -0.14
CA ARG A 33 -10.22 -3.85 -1.32
C ARG A 33 -10.76 -2.45 -1.11
N ASN A 34 -10.72 -1.97 0.13
CA ASN A 34 -11.14 -0.62 0.46
C ASN A 34 -10.47 -0.21 1.77
N GLY A 35 -10.59 1.05 2.13
CA GLY A 35 -9.92 1.58 3.30
C GLY A 35 -10.48 1.06 4.63
N ILE A 36 -11.76 0.69 4.66
CA ILE A 36 -12.38 0.16 5.87
C ILE A 36 -11.81 -1.23 6.18
N GLU A 37 -11.82 -2.10 5.17
CA GLU A 37 -11.21 -3.44 5.27
C GLU A 37 -9.73 -3.35 5.58
N ALA A 38 -9.03 -2.41 4.92
CA ALA A 38 -7.60 -2.23 5.10
C ALA A 38 -7.23 -1.90 6.54
N LEU A 39 -8.01 -1.06 7.21
CA LEU A 39 -7.72 -0.68 8.58
C LEU A 39 -7.82 -1.90 9.52
N GLU A 40 -8.85 -2.71 9.34
CA GLU A 40 -9.04 -3.93 10.12
C GLU A 40 -7.90 -4.93 9.86
N VAL A 41 -7.58 -5.17 8.59
CA VAL A 41 -6.50 -6.08 8.21
C VAL A 41 -5.16 -5.59 8.75
N ALA A 42 -4.86 -4.31 8.62
CA ALA A 42 -3.61 -3.74 9.10
C ALA A 42 -3.45 -3.89 10.61
N ARG A 43 -4.52 -3.68 11.36
CA ARG A 43 -4.49 -3.85 12.82
C ARG A 43 -4.21 -5.29 13.23
N ASN A 44 -4.82 -6.24 12.51
CA ASN A 44 -4.71 -7.66 12.85
C ASN A 44 -3.40 -8.27 12.36
N GLU A 45 -2.95 -7.91 11.17
CA GLU A 45 -1.80 -8.54 10.51
C GLU A 45 -0.48 -7.81 10.72
N LYS A 46 -0.52 -6.54 11.10
CA LYS A 46 0.67 -5.72 11.37
C LYS A 46 1.70 -5.80 10.24
N PRO A 47 1.34 -5.32 9.03
CA PRO A 47 2.25 -5.41 7.89
C PRO A 47 3.52 -4.57 8.09
N ASP A 48 4.56 -4.92 7.38
CA ASP A 48 5.83 -4.18 7.38
C ASP A 48 5.80 -3.00 6.42
N LEU A 49 4.91 -3.06 5.42
CA LEU A 49 4.75 -2.02 4.40
C LEU A 49 3.33 -2.13 3.84
N MET A 50 2.79 -1.01 3.38
CA MET A 50 1.47 -0.97 2.74
C MET A 50 1.57 -0.26 1.40
N THR A 51 0.88 -0.80 0.37
CA THR A 51 0.64 -0.06 -0.87
C THR A 51 -0.80 0.41 -0.86
N LEU A 52 -1.03 1.65 -1.25
CA LEU A 52 -2.34 2.29 -1.13
C LEU A 52 -2.74 2.95 -2.45
N ASP A 53 -3.81 2.42 -3.05
CA ASP A 53 -4.47 3.07 -4.19
C ASP A 53 -5.38 4.19 -3.67
N LEU A 54 -5.26 5.38 -4.25
CA LEU A 54 -6.11 6.52 -3.88
C LEU A 54 -7.36 6.62 -4.75
N GLN A 55 -7.48 5.79 -5.79
CA GLN A 55 -8.63 5.80 -6.70
C GLN A 55 -9.73 4.82 -6.28
N MET A 56 -9.97 4.70 -4.98
CA MET A 56 -11.03 3.86 -4.46
C MET A 56 -12.29 4.68 -4.18
N PRO A 57 -13.49 4.08 -4.30
CA PRO A 57 -14.73 4.78 -4.05
C PRO A 57 -14.81 5.41 -2.67
N ARG A 58 -15.51 6.54 -2.57
CA ARG A 58 -15.79 7.23 -1.31
C ARG A 58 -14.55 7.69 -0.54
N ASN A 59 -13.41 7.87 -1.23
CA ASN A 59 -12.17 8.32 -0.62
C ASN A 59 -11.70 7.45 0.55
N THR A 60 -12.03 6.16 0.55
CA THR A 60 -11.69 5.28 1.66
C THR A 60 -10.18 5.12 1.85
N GLY A 61 -9.40 5.27 0.76
CA GLY A 61 -7.93 5.24 0.85
C GLY A 61 -7.36 6.39 1.66
N THR A 62 -7.85 7.61 1.41
CA THR A 62 -7.42 8.80 2.16
C THR A 62 -7.83 8.69 3.63
N ASP A 63 -9.07 8.26 3.88
CA ASP A 63 -9.55 8.05 5.24
C ASP A 63 -8.73 6.98 5.98
N PHE A 64 -8.40 5.89 5.30
CA PHE A 64 -7.53 4.86 5.86
C PHE A 64 -6.18 5.45 6.29
N TYR A 65 -5.55 6.20 5.38
CA TYR A 65 -4.23 6.78 5.67
C TYR A 65 -4.29 7.69 6.89
N ARG A 66 -5.30 8.54 6.96
CA ARG A 66 -5.48 9.46 8.08
C ARG A 66 -5.62 8.73 9.40
N LYS A 67 -6.44 7.67 9.42
CA LYS A 67 -6.66 6.87 10.63
C LYS A 67 -5.42 6.08 11.02
N ALA A 68 -4.78 5.42 10.06
CA ALA A 68 -3.56 4.64 10.31
C ALA A 68 -2.43 5.52 10.84
N SER A 69 -2.32 6.76 10.34
CA SER A 69 -1.30 7.71 10.79
C SER A 69 -1.42 8.10 12.26
N ARG A 70 -2.58 7.88 12.84
CA ARG A 70 -2.87 8.22 14.26
C ARG A 70 -2.75 7.02 15.19
N GLU A 71 -2.61 5.82 14.66
CA GLU A 71 -2.51 4.62 15.48
C GLU A 71 -1.06 4.30 15.79
N THR A 72 -0.77 4.01 17.06
CA THR A 72 0.59 3.73 17.53
C THR A 72 1.23 2.59 16.76
N ASP A 73 0.48 1.52 16.48
CA ASP A 73 1.01 0.34 15.80
C ASP A 73 1.18 0.51 14.29
N LEU A 74 0.53 1.51 13.69
CA LEU A 74 0.50 1.67 12.23
C LEU A 74 1.19 2.94 11.74
N LYS A 75 1.35 3.93 12.57
CA LYS A 75 1.85 5.26 12.14
C LYS A 75 3.24 5.23 11.52
N ASP A 76 4.07 4.27 11.89
CA ASP A 76 5.44 4.17 11.41
C ASP A 76 5.61 3.18 10.26
N VAL A 77 4.53 2.49 9.86
CA VAL A 77 4.57 1.58 8.72
C VAL A 77 4.64 2.40 7.42
N PRO A 78 5.67 2.18 6.58
CA PRO A 78 5.76 2.95 5.33
C PRO A 78 4.60 2.66 4.40
N VAL A 79 4.08 3.72 3.78
CA VAL A 79 2.98 3.64 2.82
C VAL A 79 3.46 4.12 1.46
N ILE A 80 3.37 3.24 0.46
CA ILE A 80 3.64 3.59 -0.93
C ILE A 80 2.28 3.90 -1.58
N VAL A 81 2.11 5.14 -2.02
CA VAL A 81 0.90 5.57 -2.71
C VAL A 81 1.01 5.21 -4.19
N ILE A 82 -0.04 4.60 -4.72
CA ILE A 82 -0.14 4.25 -6.14
C ILE A 82 -1.39 4.94 -6.68
N SER A 83 -1.24 5.71 -7.76
CA SER A 83 -2.35 6.48 -8.31
C SER A 83 -2.27 6.58 -9.84
N GLY A 84 -3.42 6.45 -10.49
CA GLY A 84 -3.53 6.71 -11.93
C GLY A 84 -3.90 8.15 -12.26
N VAL A 85 -4.17 8.98 -11.24
CA VAL A 85 -4.55 10.38 -11.44
C VAL A 85 -3.43 11.29 -10.94
N PRO A 86 -2.82 12.10 -11.81
CA PRO A 86 -1.75 13.03 -11.41
C PRO A 86 -2.20 13.96 -10.27
N GLY A 87 -1.33 14.17 -9.30
CA GLY A 87 -1.60 15.05 -8.17
C GLY A 87 -2.45 14.46 -7.06
N ARG A 88 -3.04 13.29 -7.26
CA ARG A 88 -3.91 12.67 -6.25
C ARG A 88 -3.17 12.37 -4.95
N HIS A 89 -1.88 12.07 -5.05
CA HIS A 89 -1.04 11.78 -3.89
C HIS A 89 -0.95 12.96 -2.90
N LEU A 90 -1.33 14.16 -3.32
CA LEU A 90 -1.34 15.33 -2.45
C LEU A 90 -2.35 15.20 -1.29
N ALA A 91 -3.30 14.27 -1.40
CA ALA A 91 -4.24 13.95 -0.32
C ALA A 91 -3.58 13.17 0.82
N VAL A 92 -2.35 12.68 0.62
CA VAL A 92 -1.58 11.91 1.60
C VAL A 92 -0.34 12.72 1.97
N PRO A 93 -0.24 13.24 3.20
CA PRO A 93 0.79 14.23 3.52
C PRO A 93 2.22 13.70 3.60
N LYS A 94 2.43 12.43 3.93
CA LYS A 94 3.79 11.89 4.10
C LYS A 94 3.92 10.46 3.58
N PRO A 95 3.70 10.21 2.28
CA PRO A 95 3.92 8.87 1.74
C PRO A 95 5.41 8.55 1.73
N ALA A 96 5.75 7.28 1.93
CA ALA A 96 7.14 6.83 1.81
C ALA A 96 7.62 6.92 0.36
N ALA A 97 6.72 6.71 -0.59
CA ALA A 97 6.98 6.87 -2.02
C ALA A 97 5.65 7.02 -2.75
N VAL A 98 5.70 7.55 -3.98
CA VAL A 98 4.53 7.71 -4.83
C VAL A 98 4.84 7.10 -6.19
N PHE A 99 3.96 6.26 -6.69
CA PHE A 99 4.04 5.69 -8.03
C PHE A 99 2.78 6.00 -8.81
N GLU A 100 2.94 6.34 -10.07
CA GLU A 100 1.82 6.53 -10.99
C GLU A 100 1.63 5.27 -11.83
N LYS A 101 0.38 4.99 -12.20
CA LYS A 101 0.07 3.89 -13.12
C LYS A 101 0.34 4.34 -14.55
N PRO A 102 0.91 3.50 -15.43
CA PRO A 102 1.31 2.11 -15.19
C PRO A 102 2.56 1.99 -14.32
N ILE A 103 2.59 0.98 -13.46
CA ILE A 103 3.64 0.82 -12.46
C ILE A 103 4.90 0.25 -13.08
N ASP A 104 6.05 0.91 -12.84
CA ASP A 104 7.37 0.37 -13.16
C ASP A 104 7.75 -0.62 -12.06
N ARG A 105 7.65 -1.91 -12.37
CA ARG A 105 7.83 -2.95 -11.37
C ARG A 105 9.24 -3.00 -10.78
N ASP A 106 10.26 -2.72 -11.58
CA ASP A 106 11.64 -2.77 -11.10
C ASP A 106 11.92 -1.64 -10.11
N LYS A 107 11.40 -0.45 -10.39
CA LYS A 107 11.50 0.68 -9.47
C LYS A 107 10.71 0.44 -8.21
N LEU A 108 9.53 -0.16 -8.32
CA LEU A 108 8.72 -0.47 -7.15
C LEU A 108 9.43 -1.47 -6.25
N LEU A 109 9.96 -2.55 -6.80
CA LEU A 109 10.71 -3.54 -6.01
C LEU A 109 11.94 -2.92 -5.35
N ALA A 110 12.69 -2.10 -6.08
CA ALA A 110 13.85 -1.43 -5.51
C ALA A 110 13.45 -0.53 -4.33
N THR A 111 12.35 0.19 -4.47
CA THR A 111 11.84 1.05 -3.40
C THR A 111 11.42 0.24 -2.18
N VAL A 112 10.71 -0.86 -2.37
CA VAL A 112 10.30 -1.76 -1.28
C VAL A 112 11.53 -2.30 -0.56
N GLN A 113 12.51 -2.78 -1.29
CA GLN A 113 13.75 -3.32 -0.71
C GLN A 113 14.52 -2.26 0.07
N GLN A 114 14.52 -1.03 -0.40
CA GLN A 114 15.15 0.08 0.30
C GLN A 114 14.43 0.41 1.61
N LEU A 115 13.12 0.31 1.63
CA LEU A 115 12.32 0.67 2.81
C LEU A 115 12.30 -0.41 3.88
N ILE A 116 12.22 -1.67 3.51
CA ILE A 116 12.03 -2.76 4.47
C ILE A 116 13.01 -3.94 4.31
N GLY A 117 13.84 -3.91 3.31
CA GLY A 117 14.75 -5.02 3.05
C GLY A 117 14.05 -6.13 2.30
#